data_88b657422eae9f17bf8b05629cca9df3
#
_entry.id   88b657422eae9f17bf8b05629cca9df3
#
_cell.length_a   1.000
_cell.length_b   1.000
_cell.length_c   1.000
_cell.angle_alpha   90.00
_cell.angle_beta   90.00
_cell.angle_gamma   90.00
#
_symmetry.space_group_name_H-M   'P 1'
#
loop_
_entity.id
_entity.type
_entity.pdbx_description
1 polymer ?
#
loop_
_entity_poly.entity_id
_entity_poly.type
_entity_poly.pdbx_seq_one_letter_code
_entity_poly.pdbx_strand_id
1 'polypeptide(L)'
;MHITQLNHECLLHLFSFLDKNSRKSLAKTCLQMLRVFQDPLLWPVLNFHSPAELKKDNFLLGPALKYLSICWHSQQVKVCNIEDWLKNTFQKDFCYKHEKTVSDFLLQVCDRCPNLLSLTLSGCGHVTDDCISLLLQSCPRLETLELENCVRVTDGTLAAAALHGRALRTLRLDFCRNVTRSSLQGLRERRPAVALSAERSANMIPDSKPGKRFLLEKAARKAVQL
;
A
#
# COMPACT_ATOMS: atom_id res chain seq x y z
N MET A 1 -25.84 -7.90 -35.42
CA MET A 1 -25.61 -6.66 -34.60
C MET A 1 -24.13 -6.60 -34.25
N HIS A 2 -23.43 -5.55 -34.67
CA HIS A 2 -22.00 -5.41 -34.41
C HIS A 2 -21.81 -4.63 -33.09
N ILE A 3 -20.80 -4.97 -32.27
CA ILE A 3 -20.55 -4.33 -30.95
C ILE A 3 -20.36 -2.81 -31.05
N THR A 4 -19.86 -2.31 -32.18
CA THR A 4 -19.69 -0.88 -32.47
C THR A 4 -21.01 -0.11 -32.69
N GLN A 5 -22.15 -0.79 -32.78
CA GLN A 5 -23.48 -0.17 -32.86
C GLN A 5 -24.05 0.16 -31.51
N LEU A 6 -23.42 -0.31 -30.41
CA LEU A 6 -23.81 0.01 -29.06
C LEU A 6 -23.42 1.46 -28.71
N ASN A 7 -24.27 2.12 -27.92
CA ASN A 7 -23.97 3.44 -27.39
C ASN A 7 -22.81 3.38 -26.36
N HIS A 8 -22.26 4.53 -26.02
CA HIS A 8 -21.12 4.65 -25.10
C HIS A 8 -21.40 4.02 -23.73
N GLU A 9 -22.59 4.24 -23.17
CA GLU A 9 -22.97 3.73 -21.85
C GLU A 9 -23.02 2.20 -21.80
N CYS A 10 -23.59 1.57 -22.85
CA CYS A 10 -23.61 0.11 -22.98
C CYS A 10 -22.19 -0.46 -23.09
N LEU A 11 -21.33 0.20 -23.87
CA LEU A 11 -19.93 -0.21 -24.02
C LEU A 11 -19.17 -0.03 -22.69
N LEU A 12 -19.38 1.08 -21.98
CA LEU A 12 -18.77 1.33 -20.67
C LEU A 12 -19.20 0.24 -19.68
N HIS A 13 -20.48 -0.13 -19.67
CA HIS A 13 -21.01 -1.20 -18.83
C HIS A 13 -20.37 -2.55 -19.18
N LEU A 14 -20.26 -2.88 -20.46
CA LEU A 14 -19.54 -4.09 -20.90
C LEU A 14 -18.07 -4.10 -20.45
N PHE A 15 -17.37 -2.97 -20.59
CA PHE A 15 -15.99 -2.84 -20.13
C PHE A 15 -15.86 -3.02 -18.61
N SER A 16 -16.87 -2.66 -17.84
CA SER A 16 -16.83 -2.81 -16.38
C SER A 16 -16.72 -4.27 -15.93
N PHE A 17 -17.20 -5.24 -16.72
CA PHE A 17 -17.07 -6.68 -16.44
C PHE A 17 -15.72 -7.28 -16.83
N LEU A 18 -14.90 -6.55 -17.59
CA LEU A 18 -13.64 -7.05 -18.11
C LEU A 18 -12.48 -6.75 -17.14
N ASP A 19 -11.51 -7.64 -17.09
CA ASP A 19 -10.24 -7.37 -16.43
C ASP A 19 -9.41 -6.31 -17.19
N LYS A 20 -8.38 -5.77 -16.53
CA LYS A 20 -7.52 -4.71 -17.07
C LYS A 20 -6.88 -5.07 -18.43
N ASN A 21 -6.46 -6.33 -18.62
CA ASN A 21 -5.82 -6.77 -19.86
C ASN A 21 -6.83 -6.86 -21.02
N SER A 22 -8.01 -7.42 -20.75
CA SER A 22 -9.10 -7.52 -21.73
C SER A 22 -9.59 -6.13 -22.14
N ARG A 23 -9.75 -5.18 -21.19
CA ARG A 23 -10.05 -3.78 -21.49
C ARG A 23 -9.02 -3.17 -22.45
N LYS A 24 -7.72 -3.37 -22.17
CA LYS A 24 -6.62 -2.87 -23.01
C LYS A 24 -6.62 -3.53 -24.40
N SER A 25 -6.90 -4.83 -24.48
CA SER A 25 -6.96 -5.55 -25.75
C SER A 25 -8.11 -5.03 -26.63
N LEU A 26 -9.29 -4.81 -26.06
CA LEU A 26 -10.41 -4.20 -26.78
C LEU A 26 -10.11 -2.76 -27.19
N ALA A 27 -9.48 -1.97 -26.36
CA ALA A 27 -9.09 -0.59 -26.66
C ALA A 27 -8.18 -0.48 -27.91
N LYS A 28 -7.43 -1.53 -28.22
CA LYS A 28 -6.57 -1.60 -29.42
C LYS A 28 -7.32 -1.91 -30.72
N THR A 29 -8.61 -2.30 -30.66
CA THR A 29 -9.35 -2.74 -31.84
C THR A 29 -9.89 -1.59 -32.68
N CYS A 30 -10.40 -0.52 -32.08
CA CYS A 30 -10.88 0.67 -32.78
C CYS A 30 -10.94 1.90 -31.85
N LEU A 31 -11.08 3.08 -32.44
CA LEU A 31 -11.13 4.37 -31.72
C LEU A 31 -12.29 4.45 -30.73
N GLN A 32 -13.44 3.85 -31.03
CA GLN A 32 -14.59 3.82 -30.13
C GLN A 32 -14.24 3.07 -28.83
N MET A 33 -13.63 1.89 -28.93
CA MET A 33 -13.19 1.10 -27.77
C MET A 33 -12.08 1.80 -26.99
N LEU A 34 -11.18 2.49 -27.68
CA LEU A 34 -10.15 3.31 -27.04
C LEU A 34 -10.76 4.44 -26.20
N ARG A 35 -11.79 5.13 -26.73
CA ARG A 35 -12.50 6.19 -25.97
C ARG A 35 -13.18 5.65 -24.72
N VAL A 36 -13.79 4.45 -24.81
CA VAL A 36 -14.38 3.79 -23.64
C VAL A 36 -13.30 3.43 -22.61
N PHE A 37 -12.16 2.89 -23.04
CA PHE A 37 -11.04 2.59 -22.16
C PHE A 37 -10.52 3.84 -21.45
N GLN A 38 -10.52 5.00 -22.12
CA GLN A 38 -10.07 6.27 -21.58
C GLN A 38 -11.11 6.97 -20.68
N ASP A 39 -12.33 6.43 -20.60
CA ASP A 39 -13.36 7.02 -19.77
C ASP A 39 -13.00 6.92 -18.28
N PRO A 40 -12.97 8.05 -17.56
CA PRO A 40 -12.65 8.06 -16.12
C PRO A 40 -13.58 7.19 -15.27
N LEU A 41 -14.83 7.02 -15.67
CA LEU A 41 -15.82 6.18 -14.96
C LEU A 41 -15.44 4.69 -14.94
N LEU A 42 -14.54 4.26 -15.80
CA LEU A 42 -14.05 2.89 -15.84
C LEU A 42 -13.01 2.59 -14.72
N TRP A 43 -12.41 3.62 -14.11
CA TRP A 43 -11.25 3.52 -13.25
C TRP A 43 -11.43 4.04 -11.81
N PRO A 44 -12.62 3.87 -11.17
CA PRO A 44 -12.78 4.26 -9.77
C PRO A 44 -12.06 3.33 -8.80
N VAL A 45 -11.73 2.10 -9.22
CA VAL A 45 -11.10 1.06 -8.40
C VAL A 45 -9.93 0.44 -9.16
N LEU A 46 -8.76 0.39 -8.52
CA LEU A 46 -7.59 -0.31 -9.04
C LEU A 46 -7.03 -1.25 -7.96
N ASN A 47 -6.86 -2.52 -8.34
CA ASN A 47 -6.26 -3.55 -7.51
C ASN A 47 -5.04 -4.14 -8.22
N PHE A 48 -3.93 -4.27 -7.49
CA PHE A 48 -2.69 -4.85 -7.98
C PHE A 48 -2.23 -5.95 -7.03
N HIS A 49 -1.83 -7.08 -7.60
CA HIS A 49 -1.37 -8.25 -6.85
C HIS A 49 0.13 -8.49 -6.99
N SER A 50 0.80 -7.69 -7.80
CA SER A 50 2.25 -7.75 -7.94
C SER A 50 2.85 -6.42 -8.40
N PRO A 51 4.12 -6.13 -8.06
CA PRO A 51 4.80 -4.92 -8.54
C PRO A 51 4.96 -4.87 -10.06
N ALA A 52 4.98 -6.03 -10.72
CA ALA A 52 5.04 -6.09 -12.19
C ALA A 52 3.78 -5.52 -12.86
N GLU A 53 2.63 -5.59 -12.18
CA GLU A 53 1.40 -5.00 -12.69
C GLU A 53 1.42 -3.48 -12.70
N LEU A 54 2.16 -2.85 -11.77
CA LEU A 54 2.28 -1.39 -11.67
C LEU A 54 2.97 -0.75 -12.89
N LYS A 55 3.77 -1.55 -13.62
CA LYS A 55 4.50 -1.10 -14.84
C LYS A 55 3.70 -1.28 -16.12
N LYS A 56 2.52 -1.91 -16.06
CA LYS A 56 1.68 -2.13 -17.24
C LYS A 56 0.94 -0.86 -17.63
N ASP A 57 0.60 -0.76 -18.92
CA ASP A 57 -0.17 0.34 -19.51
C ASP A 57 -1.66 -0.02 -19.69
N ASN A 58 -2.17 -0.97 -18.89
CA ASN A 58 -3.52 -1.53 -19.01
C ASN A 58 -4.54 -0.91 -18.03
N PHE A 59 -4.21 0.23 -17.47
CA PHE A 59 -5.07 1.03 -16.58
C PHE A 59 -4.76 2.52 -16.75
N LEU A 60 -5.61 3.37 -16.17
CA LEU A 60 -5.40 4.81 -16.12
C LEU A 60 -5.44 5.33 -14.68
N LEU A 61 -4.47 6.16 -14.34
CA LEU A 61 -4.51 6.96 -13.13
C LEU A 61 -5.15 8.32 -13.41
N GLY A 62 -6.05 8.75 -12.56
CA GLY A 62 -6.71 10.04 -12.73
C GLY A 62 -7.63 10.39 -11.55
N PRO A 63 -8.30 11.55 -11.61
CA PRO A 63 -9.13 12.07 -10.52
C PRO A 63 -10.37 11.21 -10.20
N ALA A 64 -10.74 10.27 -11.08
CA ALA A 64 -11.84 9.34 -10.84
C ALA A 64 -11.47 8.18 -9.90
N LEU A 65 -10.17 7.92 -9.69
CA LEU A 65 -9.70 6.86 -8.80
C LEU A 65 -10.08 7.18 -7.36
N LYS A 66 -10.83 6.28 -6.73
CA LYS A 66 -11.30 6.38 -5.33
C LYS A 66 -10.71 5.30 -4.44
N TYR A 67 -10.47 4.11 -4.98
CA TYR A 67 -10.04 2.95 -4.22
C TYR A 67 -8.82 2.32 -4.89
N LEU A 68 -7.71 2.29 -4.16
CA LEU A 68 -6.46 1.70 -4.61
C LEU A 68 -6.01 0.62 -3.63
N SER A 69 -5.73 -0.58 -4.14
CA SER A 69 -5.14 -1.65 -3.36
C SER A 69 -3.90 -2.20 -4.05
N ILE A 70 -2.81 -2.32 -3.31
CA ILE A 70 -1.57 -2.96 -3.73
C ILE A 70 -1.25 -4.03 -2.69
N CYS A 71 -1.57 -5.27 -3.02
CA CYS A 71 -1.33 -6.42 -2.15
C CYS A 71 -0.19 -7.25 -2.72
N TRP A 72 0.96 -7.21 -2.06
CA TRP A 72 2.10 -8.00 -2.48
C TRP A 72 2.10 -9.36 -1.81
N HIS A 73 1.22 -10.24 -2.23
CA HIS A 73 1.27 -11.64 -1.88
C HIS A 73 2.01 -12.41 -2.98
N SER A 74 3.32 -12.46 -2.89
CA SER A 74 4.11 -13.36 -3.73
C SER A 74 4.07 -14.77 -3.17
N GLN A 75 3.50 -15.71 -3.89
CA GLN A 75 3.60 -17.14 -3.56
C GLN A 75 5.05 -17.66 -3.62
N GLN A 76 5.94 -16.94 -4.28
CA GLN A 76 7.35 -17.33 -4.50
C GLN A 76 8.36 -16.53 -3.66
N VAL A 77 7.97 -15.38 -3.14
CA VAL A 77 8.84 -14.56 -2.27
C VAL A 77 8.18 -14.52 -0.92
N LYS A 78 8.76 -15.23 0.04
CA LYS A 78 8.43 -15.01 1.45
C LYS A 78 8.49 -13.52 1.69
N VAL A 79 7.44 -12.98 2.28
CA VAL A 79 7.32 -11.58 2.68
C VAL A 79 8.69 -11.09 3.16
N CYS A 80 9.10 -9.88 2.75
CA CYS A 80 10.38 -9.31 3.17
C CYS A 80 10.57 -9.46 4.68
N ASN A 81 11.12 -10.59 5.07
CA ASN A 81 11.49 -10.85 6.44
C ASN A 81 12.87 -10.20 6.62
N ILE A 82 12.99 -9.28 7.56
CA ILE A 82 14.25 -8.59 7.84
C ILE A 82 15.37 -9.57 8.17
N GLU A 83 15.08 -10.70 8.80
CA GLU A 83 16.08 -11.74 9.06
C GLU A 83 16.60 -12.37 7.76
N ASP A 84 15.73 -12.65 6.80
CA ASP A 84 16.12 -13.16 5.49
C ASP A 84 16.79 -12.07 4.65
N TRP A 85 16.37 -10.81 4.81
CA TRP A 85 17.00 -9.66 4.14
C TRP A 85 18.44 -9.44 4.61
N LEU A 86 18.72 -9.62 5.89
CA LEU A 86 20.10 -9.51 6.43
C LEU A 86 21.02 -10.66 5.97
N LYS A 87 20.46 -11.83 5.70
CA LYS A 87 21.21 -13.05 5.37
C LYS A 87 21.34 -13.34 3.88
N ASN A 88 20.47 -12.77 3.04
CA ASN A 88 20.36 -13.16 1.63
C ASN A 88 20.56 -11.97 0.68
N THR A 89 21.70 -11.96 -0.03
CA THR A 89 22.03 -10.94 -1.05
C THR A 89 20.98 -10.88 -2.17
N PHE A 90 20.45 -12.02 -2.60
CA PHE A 90 19.42 -12.09 -3.64
C PHE A 90 18.14 -11.35 -3.22
N GLN A 91 17.76 -11.42 -1.96
CA GLN A 91 16.59 -10.72 -1.43
C GLN A 91 16.81 -9.21 -1.35
N LYS A 92 18.05 -8.77 -1.05
CA LYS A 92 18.43 -7.35 -1.08
C LYS A 92 18.28 -6.78 -2.48
N ASP A 93 18.81 -7.46 -3.48
CA ASP A 93 18.74 -7.03 -4.88
C ASP A 93 17.30 -7.02 -5.42
N PHE A 94 16.53 -8.05 -5.06
CA PHE A 94 15.11 -8.14 -5.41
C PHE A 94 14.32 -7.00 -4.76
N CYS A 95 14.50 -6.78 -3.47
CA CYS A 95 13.85 -5.70 -2.74
C CYS A 95 14.24 -4.34 -3.32
N TYR A 96 15.53 -4.07 -3.55
CA TYR A 96 16.01 -2.83 -4.15
C TYR A 96 15.39 -2.55 -5.53
N LYS A 97 15.32 -3.58 -6.38
CA LYS A 97 14.71 -3.47 -7.72
C LYS A 97 13.23 -3.11 -7.69
N HIS A 98 12.50 -3.54 -6.67
CA HIS A 98 11.06 -3.30 -6.54
C HIS A 98 10.70 -2.09 -5.66
N GLU A 99 11.60 -1.66 -4.79
CA GLU A 99 11.45 -0.48 -3.95
C GLU A 99 11.08 0.75 -4.77
N LYS A 100 11.89 1.04 -5.79
CA LYS A 100 11.67 2.18 -6.68
C LYS A 100 10.32 2.08 -7.42
N THR A 101 9.92 0.87 -7.83
CA THR A 101 8.68 0.67 -8.59
C THR A 101 7.43 1.08 -7.80
N VAL A 102 7.33 0.69 -6.53
CA VAL A 102 6.18 1.05 -5.69
C VAL A 102 6.20 2.53 -5.34
N SER A 103 7.37 3.06 -4.98
CA SER A 103 7.52 4.48 -4.64
C SER A 103 7.21 5.38 -5.84
N ASP A 104 7.75 5.08 -7.03
CA ASP A 104 7.47 5.83 -8.26
C ASP A 104 5.98 5.77 -8.64
N PHE A 105 5.33 4.62 -8.40
CA PHE A 105 3.89 4.48 -8.63
C PHE A 105 3.06 5.34 -7.66
N LEU A 106 3.40 5.33 -6.38
CA LEU A 106 2.72 6.16 -5.37
C LEU A 106 2.91 7.65 -5.64
N LEU A 107 4.09 8.08 -6.13
CA LEU A 107 4.29 9.45 -6.59
C LEU A 107 3.35 9.83 -7.73
N GLN A 108 3.13 8.95 -8.71
CA GLN A 108 2.15 9.19 -9.77
C GLN A 108 0.72 9.25 -9.24
N VAL A 109 0.39 8.45 -8.21
CA VAL A 109 -0.93 8.51 -7.54
C VAL A 109 -1.10 9.85 -6.84
N CYS A 110 -0.07 10.34 -6.14
CA CYS A 110 -0.08 11.66 -5.50
C CYS A 110 -0.33 12.81 -6.48
N ASP A 111 0.28 12.73 -7.67
CA ASP A 111 0.16 13.74 -8.72
C ASP A 111 -1.22 13.72 -9.42
N ARG A 112 -1.78 12.53 -9.67
CA ARG A 112 -2.93 12.34 -10.58
C ARG A 112 -4.25 12.03 -9.89
N CYS A 113 -4.23 11.57 -8.62
CA CYS A 113 -5.41 11.00 -7.97
C CYS A 113 -5.81 11.74 -6.67
N PRO A 114 -6.12 13.04 -6.72
CA PRO A 114 -6.42 13.85 -5.52
C PRO A 114 -7.71 13.43 -4.81
N ASN A 115 -8.59 12.67 -5.47
CA ASN A 115 -9.88 12.24 -4.94
C ASN A 115 -9.85 10.82 -4.35
N LEU A 116 -8.65 10.29 -4.08
CA LEU A 116 -8.50 8.98 -3.45
C LEU A 116 -9.19 8.96 -2.07
N LEU A 117 -10.05 7.96 -1.84
CA LEU A 117 -10.79 7.76 -0.59
C LEU A 117 -10.19 6.65 0.26
N SER A 118 -9.67 5.62 -0.40
CA SER A 118 -9.11 4.45 0.29
C SER A 118 -7.82 3.97 -0.37
N LEU A 119 -6.81 3.72 0.46
CA LEU A 119 -5.57 3.09 0.07
C LEU A 119 -5.27 1.90 0.97
N THR A 120 -5.05 0.73 0.36
CA THR A 120 -4.60 -0.49 1.02
C THR A 120 -3.24 -0.89 0.47
N LEU A 121 -2.24 -0.99 1.33
CA LEU A 121 -0.89 -1.49 1.02
C LEU A 121 -0.59 -2.69 1.91
N SER A 122 -0.59 -3.88 1.34
CA SER A 122 -0.29 -5.11 2.08
C SER A 122 1.00 -5.75 1.57
N GLY A 123 1.93 -6.04 2.48
CA GLY A 123 3.24 -6.61 2.16
C GLY A 123 4.19 -5.64 1.43
N CYS A 124 3.87 -4.36 1.37
CA CYS A 124 4.67 -3.32 0.72
C CYS A 124 5.80 -2.85 1.64
N GLY A 125 6.75 -3.73 1.95
CA GLY A 125 7.83 -3.48 2.91
C GLY A 125 8.78 -2.33 2.56
N HIS A 126 8.68 -1.76 1.37
CA HIS A 126 9.52 -0.66 0.90
C HIS A 126 8.89 0.73 1.05
N VAL A 127 7.61 0.78 1.38
CA VAL A 127 6.91 2.05 1.61
C VAL A 127 7.43 2.68 2.90
N THR A 128 7.84 3.94 2.81
CA THR A 128 8.41 4.73 3.92
C THR A 128 7.40 5.74 4.44
N ASP A 129 7.69 6.31 5.60
CA ASP A 129 6.90 7.38 6.21
C ASP A 129 6.78 8.61 5.30
N ASP A 130 7.84 8.93 4.53
CA ASP A 130 7.84 10.06 3.59
C ASP A 130 6.84 9.83 2.46
N CYS A 131 6.76 8.61 1.91
CA CYS A 131 5.76 8.26 0.89
C CYS A 131 4.34 8.43 1.43
N ILE A 132 4.09 7.98 2.65
CA ILE A 132 2.76 8.10 3.28
C ILE A 132 2.44 9.56 3.62
N SER A 133 3.42 10.31 4.12
CA SER A 133 3.26 11.74 4.41
C SER A 133 2.87 12.54 3.16
N LEU A 134 3.59 12.33 2.04
CA LEU A 134 3.28 12.95 0.77
C LEU A 134 1.89 12.58 0.26
N LEU A 135 1.51 11.31 0.38
CA LEU A 135 0.21 10.81 -0.04
C LEU A 135 -0.94 11.46 0.77
N LEU A 136 -0.79 11.58 2.08
CA LEU A 136 -1.78 12.25 2.94
C LEU A 136 -1.91 13.75 2.64
N GLN A 137 -0.83 14.39 2.19
CA GLN A 137 -0.85 15.79 1.74
C GLN A 137 -1.53 15.93 0.37
N SER A 138 -1.25 15.04 -0.57
CA SER A 138 -1.74 15.11 -1.95
C SER A 138 -3.17 14.59 -2.11
N CYS A 139 -3.62 13.71 -1.21
CA CYS A 139 -4.96 13.10 -1.23
C CYS A 139 -5.78 13.54 0.00
N PRO A 140 -6.25 14.80 0.07
CA PRO A 140 -6.88 15.36 1.27
C PRO A 140 -8.24 14.72 1.61
N ARG A 141 -8.81 13.93 0.71
CA ARG A 141 -10.08 13.20 0.88
C ARG A 141 -9.89 11.77 1.36
N LEU A 142 -8.66 11.33 1.65
CA LEU A 142 -8.36 9.97 2.06
C LEU A 142 -9.02 9.68 3.42
N GLU A 143 -9.98 8.75 3.44
CA GLU A 143 -10.73 8.34 4.62
C GLU A 143 -10.18 7.04 5.23
N THR A 144 -9.67 6.14 4.39
CA THR A 144 -9.17 4.84 4.84
C THR A 144 -7.73 4.63 4.37
N LEU A 145 -6.85 4.37 5.32
CA LEU A 145 -5.46 3.99 5.07
C LEU A 145 -5.16 2.67 5.78
N GLU A 146 -4.88 1.64 5.02
CA GLU A 146 -4.53 0.32 5.53
C GLU A 146 -3.11 -0.04 5.11
N LEU A 147 -2.25 -0.24 6.09
CA LEU A 147 -0.84 -0.60 5.95
C LEU A 147 -0.63 -1.91 6.69
N GLU A 148 -0.57 -3.02 5.97
CA GLU A 148 -0.34 -4.33 6.54
C GLU A 148 1.06 -4.81 6.20
N ASN A 149 1.82 -5.23 7.20
CA ASN A 149 3.18 -5.75 7.02
C ASN A 149 4.10 -4.83 6.19
N CYS A 150 3.99 -3.52 6.44
CA CYS A 150 4.83 -2.47 5.86
C CYS A 150 5.97 -2.18 6.83
N VAL A 151 7.08 -2.91 6.70
CA VAL A 151 8.16 -2.93 7.70
C VAL A 151 8.94 -1.62 7.86
N ARG A 152 8.91 -0.73 6.87
CA ARG A 152 9.56 0.60 6.94
C ARG A 152 8.63 1.70 7.46
N VAL A 153 7.37 1.38 7.71
CA VAL A 153 6.42 2.28 8.35
C VAL A 153 6.75 2.35 9.85
N THR A 154 6.90 3.56 10.36
CA THR A 154 7.28 3.83 11.75
C THR A 154 6.31 4.83 12.42
N ASP A 155 6.69 5.33 13.56
CA ASP A 155 5.98 6.41 14.28
C ASP A 155 5.84 7.69 13.45
N GLY A 156 6.72 7.89 12.45
CA GLY A 156 6.64 8.99 11.49
C GLY A 156 5.32 8.97 10.69
N THR A 157 4.82 7.80 10.32
CA THR A 157 3.50 7.65 9.66
C THR A 157 2.35 8.10 10.58
N LEU A 158 2.42 7.79 11.89
CA LEU A 158 1.41 8.24 12.85
C LEU A 158 1.43 9.76 13.03
N ALA A 159 2.63 10.36 13.07
CA ALA A 159 2.78 11.81 13.10
C ALA A 159 2.21 12.46 11.82
N ALA A 160 2.49 11.90 10.64
CA ALA A 160 1.95 12.37 9.37
C ALA A 160 0.42 12.24 9.33
N ALA A 161 -0.15 11.13 9.83
CA ALA A 161 -1.59 10.93 9.92
C ALA A 161 -2.26 11.95 10.86
N ALA A 162 -1.62 12.28 11.98
CA ALA A 162 -2.10 13.31 12.90
C ALA A 162 -2.11 14.70 12.25
N LEU A 163 -1.09 15.01 11.44
CA LEU A 163 -0.89 16.35 10.86
C LEU A 163 -1.67 16.56 9.57
N HIS A 164 -1.62 15.59 8.65
CA HIS A 164 -2.12 15.73 7.28
C HIS A 164 -3.40 14.92 7.00
N GLY A 165 -3.69 13.87 7.77
CA GLY A 165 -4.83 12.97 7.57
C GLY A 165 -6.19 13.59 7.94
N ARG A 166 -6.53 14.78 7.41
CA ARG A 166 -7.73 15.55 7.83
C ARG A 166 -9.03 14.79 7.69
N ALA A 167 -9.22 14.08 6.58
CA ALA A 167 -10.41 13.27 6.29
C ALA A 167 -10.32 11.84 6.86
N LEU A 168 -9.17 11.45 7.43
CA LEU A 168 -8.89 10.08 7.81
C LEU A 168 -9.85 9.62 8.92
N ARG A 169 -10.55 8.51 8.67
CA ARG A 169 -11.51 7.85 9.58
C ARG A 169 -11.01 6.50 10.05
N THR A 170 -10.25 5.80 9.19
CA THR A 170 -9.72 4.47 9.49
C THR A 170 -8.23 4.43 9.20
N LEU A 171 -7.44 4.00 10.17
CA LEU A 171 -6.02 3.74 10.02
C LEU A 171 -5.71 2.34 10.56
N ARG A 172 -5.24 1.43 9.69
CA ARG A 172 -4.78 0.10 10.06
C ARG A 172 -3.29 -0.01 9.83
N LEU A 173 -2.58 -0.47 10.85
CA LEU A 173 -1.12 -0.62 10.87
C LEU A 173 -0.75 -2.04 11.33
N ASP A 174 -1.51 -3.04 10.87
CA ASP A 174 -1.37 -4.40 11.34
C ASP A 174 -0.03 -4.98 10.85
N PHE A 175 0.68 -5.66 11.74
CA PHE A 175 2.01 -6.24 11.49
C PHE A 175 3.11 -5.23 11.11
N CYS A 176 2.93 -3.94 11.36
CA CYS A 176 3.96 -2.90 11.18
C CYS A 176 4.87 -2.84 12.41
N ARG A 177 6.04 -3.49 12.34
CA ARG A 177 6.91 -3.79 13.50
C ARG A 177 7.52 -2.57 14.18
N ASN A 178 7.71 -1.48 13.43
CA ASN A 178 8.41 -0.28 13.88
C ASN A 178 7.49 0.81 14.42
N VAL A 179 6.22 0.47 14.66
CA VAL A 179 5.24 1.35 15.29
C VAL A 179 5.19 1.09 16.78
N THR A 180 5.31 2.14 17.61
CA THR A 180 5.32 2.03 19.06
C THR A 180 3.95 2.25 19.70
N ARG A 181 3.77 1.69 20.91
CA ARG A 181 2.53 1.90 21.69
C ARG A 181 2.31 3.35 22.08
N SER A 182 3.39 4.07 22.42
CA SER A 182 3.33 5.48 22.79
C SER A 182 2.80 6.35 21.65
N SER A 183 3.27 6.12 20.44
CA SER A 183 2.82 6.85 19.26
C SER A 183 1.38 6.52 18.86
N LEU A 184 0.97 5.25 19.02
CA LEU A 184 -0.43 4.83 18.83
C LEU A 184 -1.36 5.52 19.83
N GLN A 185 -0.96 5.60 21.11
CA GLN A 185 -1.71 6.30 22.13
C GLN A 185 -1.77 7.81 21.86
N GLY A 186 -0.65 8.41 21.48
CA GLY A 186 -0.59 9.84 21.12
C GLY A 186 -1.50 10.18 19.95
N LEU A 187 -1.63 9.29 18.95
CA LEU A 187 -2.59 9.48 17.85
C LEU A 187 -4.05 9.37 18.35
N ARG A 188 -4.38 8.39 19.20
CA ARG A 188 -5.73 8.23 19.78
C ARG A 188 -6.16 9.47 20.56
N GLU A 189 -5.24 10.07 21.30
CA GLU A 189 -5.50 11.28 22.08
C GLU A 189 -5.74 12.51 21.17
N ARG A 190 -4.93 12.65 20.12
CA ARG A 190 -5.04 13.78 19.16
C ARG A 190 -6.19 13.63 18.18
N ARG A 191 -6.52 12.43 17.80
CA ARG A 191 -7.51 12.10 16.77
C ARG A 191 -8.45 10.97 17.23
N PRO A 192 -9.27 11.18 18.27
CA PRO A 192 -10.13 10.13 18.85
C PRO A 192 -11.20 9.61 17.88
N ALA A 193 -11.55 10.37 16.84
CA ALA A 193 -12.51 9.96 15.82
C ALA A 193 -11.94 8.96 14.79
N VAL A 194 -10.62 8.75 14.78
CA VAL A 194 -9.98 7.80 13.86
C VAL A 194 -10.06 6.40 14.46
N ALA A 195 -10.70 5.46 13.74
CA ALA A 195 -10.66 4.04 14.08
C ALA A 195 -9.25 3.50 13.82
N LEU A 196 -8.50 3.24 14.89
CA LEU A 196 -7.11 2.82 14.84
C LEU A 196 -6.97 1.33 15.17
N SER A 197 -6.46 0.54 14.23
CA SER A 197 -6.05 -0.85 14.43
C SER A 197 -4.53 -0.98 14.22
N ALA A 198 -3.89 -1.73 15.10
CA ALA A 198 -2.45 -2.01 15.02
C ALA A 198 -2.16 -3.40 15.65
N GLU A 199 -2.87 -4.42 15.16
CA GLU A 199 -2.71 -5.78 15.65
C GLU A 199 -1.28 -6.27 15.41
N ARG A 200 -0.70 -6.90 16.45
CA ARG A 200 0.63 -7.49 16.40
C ARG A 200 1.77 -6.54 15.96
N SER A 201 1.53 -5.23 15.92
CA SER A 201 2.55 -4.23 15.56
C SER A 201 3.42 -3.90 16.77
N ALA A 202 2.86 -3.35 17.82
CA ALA A 202 3.59 -2.90 19.01
C ALA A 202 4.11 -4.05 19.92
N ASN A 203 3.79 -5.31 19.64
CA ASN A 203 4.23 -6.49 20.40
C ASN A 203 5.26 -7.34 19.63
N MET A 204 5.56 -7.02 18.39
CA MET A 204 6.62 -7.71 17.64
C MET A 204 7.97 -7.24 18.17
N ILE A 205 8.94 -8.16 18.24
CA ILE A 205 10.30 -7.86 18.67
C ILE A 205 10.85 -6.78 17.76
N PRO A 206 11.24 -5.59 18.26
CA PRO A 206 11.87 -4.58 17.44
C PRO A 206 13.14 -5.16 16.82
N ASP A 207 13.43 -4.78 15.58
CA ASP A 207 14.70 -5.13 14.91
C ASP A 207 15.94 -4.45 15.54
N SER A 208 15.79 -3.77 16.68
CA SER A 208 16.89 -3.26 17.48
C SER A 208 17.66 -4.42 18.09
N LYS A 209 18.99 -4.38 17.97
CA LYS A 209 19.91 -5.30 18.67
C LYS A 209 19.43 -5.47 20.11
N PRO A 210 19.27 -6.72 20.61
CA PRO A 210 18.81 -6.93 21.97
C PRO A 210 19.70 -6.13 22.93
N GLY A 211 19.12 -5.25 23.71
CA GLY A 211 19.84 -4.43 24.67
C GLY A 211 20.62 -5.33 25.63
N LYS A 212 21.71 -4.82 26.20
CA LYS A 212 22.57 -5.58 27.12
C LYS A 212 21.80 -6.35 28.22
N ARG A 213 20.64 -5.86 28.62
CA ARG A 213 19.75 -6.50 29.60
C ARG A 213 19.19 -7.85 29.13
N PHE A 214 18.83 -7.98 27.87
CA PHE A 214 18.31 -9.23 27.29
C PHE A 214 19.41 -10.30 27.16
N LEU A 215 20.65 -9.87 26.90
CA LEU A 215 21.81 -10.78 26.85
C LEU A 215 22.15 -11.30 28.23
N LEU A 216 22.01 -10.47 29.29
CA LEU A 216 22.24 -10.87 30.66
C LEU A 216 21.19 -11.86 31.18
N GLU A 217 19.90 -11.66 30.84
CA GLU A 217 18.85 -12.61 31.22
C GLU A 217 19.00 -13.96 30.51
N LYS A 218 19.45 -13.96 29.24
CA LYS A 218 19.73 -15.20 28.50
C LYS A 218 20.95 -15.93 29.01
N ALA A 219 21.98 -15.21 29.46
CA ALA A 219 23.16 -15.77 30.11
C ALA A 219 22.81 -16.36 31.50
N ALA A 220 21.99 -15.65 32.28
CA ALA A 220 21.54 -16.13 33.60
C ALA A 220 20.68 -17.41 33.51
N ARG A 221 19.79 -17.51 32.52
CA ARG A 221 18.98 -18.73 32.27
C ARG A 221 19.83 -19.94 31.84
N LYS A 222 20.94 -19.71 31.13
CA LYS A 222 21.88 -20.79 30.77
C LYS A 222 22.71 -21.26 31.95
N ALA A 223 23.03 -20.40 32.91
CA ALA A 223 23.80 -20.74 34.09
C ALA A 223 22.99 -21.53 35.15
N VAL A 224 21.65 -21.49 35.07
CA VAL A 224 20.75 -22.25 35.96
C VAL A 224 20.41 -23.66 35.42
N GLN A 225 20.81 -23.96 34.20
CA GLN A 225 20.59 -25.28 33.56
C GLN A 225 21.85 -26.15 33.48
N LEU A 226 22.96 -25.77 34.14
CA LEU A 226 24.17 -26.56 34.41
C LEU A 226 24.24 -26.88 35.90
#